data_70d8b966c70bc86adaa7625a597dbf26
#
_entry.id   70d8b966c70bc86adaa7625a597dbf26
#
_cell.length_a   1.000
_cell.length_b   1.000
_cell.length_c   1.000
_cell.angle_alpha   90.00
_cell.angle_beta   90.00
_cell.angle_gamma   90.00
#
_symmetry.space_group_name_H-M   'P 1'
#
loop_
_entity.id
_entity.type
_entity.pdbx_description
1 polymer ?
#
loop_
_entity_poly.entity_id
_entity_poly.type
_entity_poly.pdbx_seq_one_letter_code
_entity_poly.pdbx_strand_id
1 'polypeptide(L)'
;MKKDFQEFKNYIKGKKVAVVGVGVSNIPLIKFLIELGASVTAFDRNTEEKLGSVVAEFKTQGVKFQLGKGYLDKLTGFDVVFKTPSMRIDNKELLKAKEEGAYITSEMEEFVRYCKGKVYAVTGSDGKTTTTTIISKLLEAQGYKTWVGGNIGTPLFSKIEEIKEDHMVVLELSSFQLMTMNLPIDVAVVTNLAPNHLDMHKNMEEYINAKKNIFLHQESQDILVLNC
;
A
#
# COMPACT_ATOMS: atom_id res chain seq x y z
N MET A 1 -10.23 16.10 0.97
CA MET A 1 -10.59 16.05 -0.46
C MET A 1 -9.61 15.13 -1.18
N LYS A 2 -10.11 14.13 -1.91
CA LYS A 2 -9.29 13.17 -2.68
C LYS A 2 -8.54 13.93 -3.78
N LYS A 3 -7.26 13.57 -4.01
CA LYS A 3 -6.42 14.23 -5.02
C LYS A 3 -6.70 13.69 -6.41
N ASP A 4 -6.45 14.52 -7.44
CA ASP A 4 -6.54 14.07 -8.83
C ASP A 4 -5.34 13.17 -9.16
N PHE A 5 -5.60 11.99 -9.69
CA PHE A 5 -4.56 11.05 -10.09
C PHE A 5 -3.64 11.61 -11.21
N GLN A 6 -4.11 12.58 -11.97
CA GLN A 6 -3.29 13.27 -12.95
C GLN A 6 -2.10 14.01 -12.30
N GLU A 7 -2.25 14.48 -11.06
CA GLU A 7 -1.13 15.07 -10.29
C GLU A 7 -0.02 14.03 -10.05
N PHE A 8 -0.41 12.81 -9.67
CA PHE A 8 0.54 11.72 -9.48
C PHE A 8 1.27 11.36 -10.78
N LYS A 9 0.54 11.22 -11.90
CA LYS A 9 1.14 10.91 -13.21
C LYS A 9 2.16 11.97 -13.63
N ASN A 10 1.84 13.23 -13.44
CA ASN A 10 2.75 14.33 -13.74
C ASN A 10 3.97 14.34 -12.82
N TYR A 11 3.76 14.07 -11.52
CA TYR A 11 4.82 14.03 -10.51
C TYR A 11 5.81 12.89 -10.75
N ILE A 12 5.30 11.68 -11.04
CA ILE A 12 6.14 10.47 -11.10
C ILE A 12 6.94 10.36 -12.39
N LYS A 13 6.51 11.02 -13.46
CA LYS A 13 7.16 10.99 -14.78
C LYS A 13 8.59 11.50 -14.70
N GLY A 14 9.54 10.67 -15.15
CA GLY A 14 10.98 10.96 -15.12
C GLY A 14 11.64 10.84 -13.74
N LYS A 15 10.89 10.54 -12.68
CA LYS A 15 11.43 10.37 -11.33
C LYS A 15 12.23 9.08 -11.19
N LYS A 16 13.25 9.12 -10.33
CA LYS A 16 13.99 7.93 -9.87
C LYS A 16 13.19 7.30 -8.74
N VAL A 17 12.62 6.13 -8.99
CA VAL A 17 11.74 5.44 -8.06
C VAL A 17 12.37 4.14 -7.57
N ALA A 18 12.49 4.00 -6.26
CA ALA A 18 12.83 2.74 -5.63
C ALA A 18 11.54 1.99 -5.24
N VAL A 19 11.46 0.70 -5.58
CA VAL A 19 10.39 -0.20 -5.11
C VAL A 19 11.02 -1.30 -4.27
N VAL A 20 10.71 -1.32 -2.97
CA VAL A 20 11.25 -2.30 -2.02
C VAL A 20 10.30 -3.50 -1.90
N GLY A 21 10.83 -4.67 -2.23
CA GLY A 21 10.10 -5.94 -2.32
C GLY A 21 9.55 -6.19 -3.73
N VAL A 22 9.92 -7.33 -4.32
CA VAL A 22 9.40 -7.79 -5.63
C VAL A 22 8.39 -8.92 -5.37
N GLY A 23 7.25 -8.55 -4.80
CA GLY A 23 6.17 -9.47 -4.44
C GLY A 23 4.86 -9.18 -5.18
N VAL A 24 3.81 -9.88 -4.78
CA VAL A 24 2.48 -9.88 -5.45
C VAL A 24 1.95 -8.46 -5.69
N SER A 25 2.04 -7.56 -4.71
CA SER A 25 1.54 -6.18 -4.85
C SER A 25 2.47 -5.30 -5.69
N ASN A 26 3.78 -5.50 -5.57
CA ASN A 26 4.76 -4.61 -6.17
C ASN A 26 5.13 -4.97 -7.61
N ILE A 27 4.89 -6.19 -8.07
CA ILE A 27 5.06 -6.55 -9.49
C ILE A 27 4.15 -5.70 -10.40
N PRO A 28 2.82 -5.62 -10.15
CA PRO A 28 1.96 -4.71 -10.91
C PRO A 28 2.32 -3.23 -10.73
N LEU A 29 2.76 -2.83 -9.52
CA LEU A 29 3.23 -1.48 -9.25
C LEU A 29 4.44 -1.11 -10.10
N ILE A 30 5.47 -1.97 -10.18
CA ILE A 30 6.67 -1.74 -10.99
C ILE A 30 6.28 -1.52 -12.45
N LYS A 31 5.43 -2.40 -13.00
CA LYS A 31 4.94 -2.29 -14.38
C LYS A 31 4.21 -0.97 -14.61
N PHE A 32 3.31 -0.62 -13.71
CA PHE A 32 2.54 0.61 -13.78
C PHE A 32 3.43 1.88 -13.70
N LEU A 33 4.43 1.90 -12.83
CA LEU A 33 5.37 3.01 -12.72
C LEU A 33 6.21 3.21 -13.99
N ILE A 34 6.60 2.11 -14.65
CA ILE A 34 7.30 2.15 -15.94
C ILE A 34 6.38 2.77 -17.02
N GLU A 35 5.12 2.32 -17.09
CA GLU A 35 4.12 2.84 -18.02
C GLU A 35 3.87 4.34 -17.82
N LEU A 36 3.98 4.83 -16.58
CA LEU A 36 3.91 6.25 -16.23
C LEU A 36 5.22 7.02 -16.51
N GLY A 37 6.26 6.36 -16.99
CA GLY A 37 7.54 6.98 -17.38
C GLY A 37 8.51 7.20 -16.22
N ALA A 38 8.40 6.47 -15.12
CA ALA A 38 9.38 6.50 -14.03
C ALA A 38 10.63 5.66 -14.36
N SER A 39 11.78 6.05 -13.80
CA SER A 39 13.00 5.25 -13.80
C SER A 39 13.04 4.36 -12.56
N VAL A 40 12.68 3.08 -12.70
CA VAL A 40 12.48 2.18 -11.57
C VAL A 40 13.74 1.38 -11.23
N THR A 41 14.06 1.30 -9.94
CA THR A 41 15.00 0.34 -9.36
C THR A 41 14.25 -0.51 -8.31
N ALA A 42 14.25 -1.81 -8.49
CA ALA A 42 13.62 -2.76 -7.59
C ALA A 42 14.63 -3.33 -6.61
N PHE A 43 14.24 -3.44 -5.35
CA PHE A 43 15.05 -3.91 -4.23
C PHE A 43 14.40 -5.14 -3.61
N ASP A 44 15.14 -6.26 -3.49
CA ASP A 44 14.61 -7.44 -2.80
C ASP A 44 15.71 -8.21 -2.06
N ARG A 45 15.36 -8.79 -0.90
CA ARG A 45 16.24 -9.66 -0.13
C ARG A 45 16.53 -11.00 -0.82
N ASN A 46 15.66 -11.42 -1.73
CA ASN A 46 15.85 -12.63 -2.52
C ASN A 46 16.88 -12.39 -3.63
N THR A 47 17.54 -13.47 -4.05
CA THR A 47 18.43 -13.47 -5.20
C THR A 47 17.64 -13.53 -6.51
N GLU A 48 18.29 -13.24 -7.63
CA GLU A 48 17.69 -13.33 -8.97
C GLU A 48 17.11 -14.72 -9.26
N GLU A 49 17.82 -15.79 -8.83
CA GLU A 49 17.36 -17.17 -9.00
C GLU A 49 16.03 -17.44 -8.29
N LYS A 50 15.84 -16.87 -7.08
CA LYS A 50 14.59 -17.03 -6.32
C LYS A 50 13.44 -16.23 -6.89
N LEU A 51 13.70 -15.06 -7.47
CA LEU A 51 12.69 -14.22 -8.12
C LEU A 51 12.33 -14.73 -9.52
N GLY A 52 13.21 -15.53 -10.13
CA GLY A 52 12.94 -16.22 -11.40
C GLY A 52 12.78 -15.27 -12.59
N SER A 53 11.89 -15.62 -13.52
CA SER A 53 11.70 -14.92 -14.80
C SER A 53 11.28 -13.46 -14.70
N VAL A 54 10.69 -13.04 -13.57
CA VAL A 54 10.24 -11.67 -13.34
C VAL A 54 11.41 -10.68 -13.46
N VAL A 55 12.60 -11.04 -12.97
CA VAL A 55 13.78 -10.17 -13.06
C VAL A 55 14.20 -9.98 -14.52
N ALA A 56 14.28 -11.08 -15.28
CA ALA A 56 14.64 -11.02 -16.70
C ALA A 56 13.64 -10.17 -17.51
N GLU A 57 12.33 -10.38 -17.28
CA GLU A 57 11.27 -9.61 -17.93
C GLU A 57 11.43 -8.10 -17.67
N PHE A 58 11.58 -7.69 -16.42
CA PHE A 58 11.69 -6.27 -16.08
C PHE A 58 13.04 -5.64 -16.49
N LYS A 59 14.13 -6.41 -16.52
CA LYS A 59 15.42 -5.94 -17.07
C LYS A 59 15.28 -5.50 -18.54
N THR A 60 14.49 -6.23 -19.34
CA THR A 60 14.24 -5.83 -20.75
C THR A 60 13.45 -4.53 -20.86
N GLN A 61 12.72 -4.15 -19.82
CA GLN A 61 11.96 -2.91 -19.71
C GLN A 61 12.76 -1.77 -19.03
N GLY A 62 14.06 -1.98 -18.77
CA GLY A 62 14.95 -0.96 -18.22
C GLY A 62 14.96 -0.87 -16.68
N VAL A 63 14.28 -1.78 -15.96
CA VAL A 63 14.33 -1.82 -14.49
C VAL A 63 15.70 -2.27 -14.01
N LYS A 64 16.26 -1.53 -13.05
CA LYS A 64 17.47 -1.91 -12.33
C LYS A 64 17.09 -2.74 -11.09
N PHE A 65 18.01 -3.59 -10.64
CA PHE A 65 17.78 -4.44 -9.48
C PHE A 65 18.91 -4.35 -8.47
N GLN A 66 18.57 -4.36 -7.18
CA GLN A 66 19.46 -4.54 -6.05
C GLN A 66 18.92 -5.72 -5.24
N LEU A 67 19.59 -6.87 -5.32
CA LEU A 67 19.07 -8.16 -4.85
C LEU A 67 20.00 -8.82 -3.83
N GLY A 68 19.45 -9.67 -2.96
CA GLY A 68 20.18 -10.51 -2.03
C GLY A 68 20.71 -9.74 -0.82
N LYS A 69 21.84 -10.20 -0.27
CA LYS A 69 22.44 -9.60 0.92
C LYS A 69 22.84 -8.14 0.67
N GLY A 70 22.48 -7.24 1.60
CA GLY A 70 22.80 -5.81 1.47
C GLY A 70 21.96 -5.10 0.40
N TYR A 71 20.82 -5.66 -0.01
CA TYR A 71 19.97 -5.10 -1.06
C TYR A 71 19.53 -3.64 -0.81
N LEU A 72 19.49 -3.19 0.43
CA LEU A 72 19.14 -1.82 0.80
C LEU A 72 20.33 -0.86 0.87
N ASP A 73 21.56 -1.33 0.77
CA ASP A 73 22.77 -0.49 0.95
C ASP A 73 22.84 0.70 -0.01
N LYS A 74 22.14 0.61 -1.15
CA LYS A 74 22.07 1.64 -2.18
C LYS A 74 20.68 2.31 -2.28
N LEU A 75 19.90 2.28 -1.20
CA LEU A 75 18.59 2.94 -1.15
C LEU A 75 18.72 4.46 -0.92
N THR A 76 19.50 5.12 -1.77
CA THR A 76 19.78 6.56 -1.69
C THR A 76 19.73 7.20 -3.07
N GLY A 77 19.49 8.51 -3.12
CA GLY A 77 19.42 9.26 -4.38
C GLY A 77 18.17 8.98 -5.21
N PHE A 78 17.10 8.52 -4.61
CA PHE A 78 15.78 8.36 -5.20
C PHE A 78 14.87 9.54 -4.86
N ASP A 79 13.99 9.89 -5.80
CA ASP A 79 12.95 10.89 -5.55
C ASP A 79 11.80 10.30 -4.74
N VAL A 80 11.46 9.03 -4.98
CA VAL A 80 10.34 8.30 -4.35
C VAL A 80 10.79 6.90 -3.96
N VAL A 81 10.38 6.45 -2.77
CA VAL A 81 10.59 5.09 -2.29
C VAL A 81 9.24 4.47 -1.93
N PHE A 82 8.83 3.48 -2.69
CA PHE A 82 7.71 2.60 -2.33
C PHE A 82 8.20 1.49 -1.42
N LYS A 83 7.87 1.55 -0.14
CA LYS A 83 8.22 0.50 0.82
C LYS A 83 7.20 -0.64 0.80
N THR A 84 7.66 -1.87 1.04
CA THR A 84 6.76 -2.99 1.37
C THR A 84 6.12 -2.80 2.75
N PRO A 85 4.88 -3.26 2.99
CA PRO A 85 4.23 -3.12 4.30
C PRO A 85 5.08 -3.65 5.48
N SER A 86 5.76 -4.79 5.31
CA SER A 86 6.61 -5.39 6.33
C SER A 86 7.90 -4.62 6.65
N MET A 87 8.26 -3.61 5.85
CA MET A 87 9.42 -2.78 6.12
C MET A 87 9.06 -1.73 7.17
N ARG A 88 9.74 -1.80 8.32
CA ARG A 88 9.53 -0.85 9.41
C ARG A 88 9.96 0.56 9.02
N ILE A 89 9.25 1.55 9.55
CA ILE A 89 9.53 2.97 9.28
C ILE A 89 10.82 3.46 9.95
N ASP A 90 11.29 2.75 10.98
CA ASP A 90 12.55 3.03 11.69
C ASP A 90 13.74 2.25 11.11
N ASN A 91 13.60 1.63 9.93
CA ASN A 91 14.72 1.06 9.19
C ASN A 91 15.72 2.15 8.80
N LYS A 92 17.01 1.94 9.12
CA LYS A 92 18.07 2.96 8.98
C LYS A 92 18.28 3.41 7.53
N GLU A 93 18.18 2.50 6.57
CA GLU A 93 18.35 2.82 5.15
C GLU A 93 17.17 3.65 4.62
N LEU A 94 15.95 3.35 5.11
CA LEU A 94 14.75 4.11 4.79
C LEU A 94 14.79 5.52 5.39
N LEU A 95 15.23 5.64 6.65
CA LEU A 95 15.42 6.94 7.32
C LEU A 95 16.44 7.80 6.57
N LYS A 96 17.58 7.20 6.17
CA LYS A 96 18.59 7.88 5.38
C LYS A 96 18.05 8.39 4.05
N ALA A 97 17.31 7.56 3.30
CA ALA A 97 16.67 7.97 2.06
C ALA A 97 15.72 9.17 2.28
N LYS A 98 14.96 9.14 3.38
CA LYS A 98 14.05 10.25 3.76
C LYS A 98 14.81 11.53 4.10
N GLU A 99 15.92 11.43 4.84
CA GLU A 99 16.79 12.57 5.18
C GLU A 99 17.42 13.20 3.92
N GLU A 100 17.70 12.39 2.90
CA GLU A 100 18.16 12.86 1.58
C GLU A 100 17.04 13.45 0.71
N GLY A 101 15.80 13.50 1.21
CA GLY A 101 14.67 14.14 0.55
C GLY A 101 13.76 13.20 -0.25
N ALA A 102 13.95 11.88 -0.18
CA ALA A 102 13.05 10.95 -0.83
C ALA A 102 11.64 10.98 -0.22
N TYR A 103 10.62 11.02 -1.07
CA TYR A 103 9.24 10.81 -0.64
C TYR A 103 9.01 9.32 -0.37
N ILE A 104 8.75 8.98 0.90
CA ILE A 104 8.51 7.61 1.32
C ILE A 104 7.01 7.35 1.33
N THR A 105 6.60 6.30 0.64
CA THR A 105 5.19 5.89 0.52
C THR A 105 5.05 4.37 0.35
N SER A 106 3.83 3.90 0.17
CA SER A 106 3.50 2.52 -0.19
C SER A 106 2.44 2.49 -1.31
N GLU A 107 2.30 1.36 -1.96
CA GLU A 107 1.27 1.15 -2.99
C GLU A 107 -0.13 1.48 -2.44
N MET A 108 -0.43 1.02 -1.23
CA MET A 108 -1.73 1.22 -0.60
C MET A 108 -2.00 2.67 -0.20
N GLU A 109 -0.97 3.41 0.27
CA GLU A 109 -1.12 4.84 0.59
C GLU A 109 -1.42 5.65 -0.66
N GLU A 110 -0.70 5.41 -1.76
CA GLU A 110 -0.98 6.11 -3.02
C GLU A 110 -2.33 5.70 -3.60
N PHE A 111 -2.71 4.43 -3.48
CA PHE A 111 -4.04 3.99 -3.87
C PHE A 111 -5.14 4.76 -3.12
N VAL A 112 -5.11 4.81 -1.79
CA VAL A 112 -6.12 5.52 -0.98
C VAL A 112 -6.13 7.02 -1.29
N ARG A 113 -4.95 7.62 -1.49
CA ARG A 113 -4.78 9.06 -1.78
C ARG A 113 -5.53 9.50 -3.04
N TYR A 114 -5.50 8.67 -4.08
CA TYR A 114 -6.04 9.01 -5.41
C TYR A 114 -7.31 8.26 -5.79
N CYS A 115 -7.77 7.33 -4.97
CA CYS A 115 -8.98 6.54 -5.24
C CYS A 115 -10.23 7.44 -5.25
N LYS A 116 -10.91 7.51 -6.39
CA LYS A 116 -12.16 8.29 -6.53
C LYS A 116 -13.36 7.60 -5.89
N GLY A 117 -13.37 6.26 -5.86
CA GLY A 117 -14.45 5.47 -5.27
C GLY A 117 -14.58 5.64 -3.76
N LYS A 118 -15.73 5.28 -3.20
CA LYS A 118 -15.95 5.28 -1.76
C LYS A 118 -15.21 4.11 -1.10
N VAL A 119 -14.32 4.41 -0.14
CA VAL A 119 -13.44 3.42 0.49
C VAL A 119 -14.01 2.94 1.81
N TYR A 120 -14.26 1.64 1.88
CA TYR A 120 -14.58 0.88 3.09
C TYR A 120 -13.31 0.12 3.50
N ALA A 121 -12.70 0.46 4.61
CA ALA A 121 -11.51 -0.23 5.09
C ALA A 121 -11.79 -1.01 6.35
N VAL A 122 -11.32 -2.25 6.39
CA VAL A 122 -11.52 -3.19 7.51
C VAL A 122 -10.16 -3.55 8.10
N THR A 123 -10.01 -3.37 9.42
CA THR A 123 -8.87 -3.86 10.18
C THR A 123 -9.32 -4.59 11.44
N GLY A 124 -8.38 -5.18 12.15
CA GLY A 124 -8.58 -5.91 13.40
C GLY A 124 -7.56 -7.02 13.57
N SER A 125 -7.58 -7.71 14.68
CA SER A 125 -6.74 -8.90 14.88
C SER A 125 -7.32 -10.09 14.10
N ASP A 126 -8.59 -10.37 14.26
CA ASP A 126 -9.32 -11.47 13.62
C ASP A 126 -10.56 -10.97 12.87
N GLY A 127 -11.13 -11.81 11.99
CA GLY A 127 -12.37 -11.52 11.27
C GLY A 127 -12.28 -10.53 10.12
N LYS A 128 -11.11 -9.94 9.83
CA LYS A 128 -10.92 -8.97 8.72
C LYS A 128 -11.43 -9.51 7.39
N THR A 129 -10.92 -10.65 6.95
CA THR A 129 -11.24 -11.25 5.64
C THR A 129 -12.72 -11.56 5.51
N THR A 130 -13.33 -12.13 6.55
CA THR A 130 -14.76 -12.43 6.59
C THR A 130 -15.58 -11.15 6.47
N THR A 131 -15.26 -10.13 7.28
CA THR A 131 -15.97 -8.85 7.26
C THR A 131 -15.82 -8.12 5.92
N THR A 132 -14.60 -8.08 5.36
CA THR A 132 -14.34 -7.51 4.03
C THR A 132 -15.17 -8.21 2.96
N THR A 133 -15.22 -9.55 3.00
CA THR A 133 -15.99 -10.36 2.04
C THR A 133 -17.49 -10.09 2.19
N ILE A 134 -18.01 -10.03 3.42
CA ILE A 134 -19.44 -9.76 3.66
C ILE A 134 -19.80 -8.37 3.14
N ILE A 135 -19.03 -7.33 3.47
CA ILE A 135 -19.28 -5.95 3.00
C ILE A 135 -19.29 -5.92 1.48
N SER A 136 -18.30 -6.53 0.82
CA SER A 136 -18.23 -6.52 -0.65
C SER A 136 -19.44 -7.21 -1.28
N LYS A 137 -19.88 -8.35 -0.73
CA LYS A 137 -21.05 -9.08 -1.22
C LYS A 137 -22.36 -8.32 -1.02
N LEU A 138 -22.52 -7.61 0.10
CA LEU A 138 -23.70 -6.79 0.35
C LEU A 138 -23.75 -5.60 -0.64
N LEU A 139 -22.62 -4.95 -0.90
CA LEU A 139 -22.55 -3.85 -1.88
C LEU A 139 -22.83 -4.35 -3.31
N GLU A 140 -22.27 -5.49 -3.70
CA GLU A 140 -22.56 -6.14 -4.99
C GLU A 140 -24.06 -6.48 -5.13
N ALA A 141 -24.67 -7.04 -4.07
CA ALA A 141 -26.10 -7.37 -4.06
C ALA A 141 -27.01 -6.14 -4.16
N GLN A 142 -26.53 -4.97 -3.75
CA GLN A 142 -27.20 -3.69 -3.93
C GLN A 142 -26.97 -3.08 -5.33
N GLY A 143 -26.23 -3.74 -6.21
CA GLY A 143 -25.97 -3.31 -7.58
C GLY A 143 -24.76 -2.39 -7.75
N TYR A 144 -23.95 -2.16 -6.71
CA TYR A 144 -22.74 -1.34 -6.84
C TYR A 144 -21.61 -2.11 -7.55
N LYS A 145 -20.86 -1.41 -8.40
CA LYS A 145 -19.57 -1.88 -8.88
C LYS A 145 -18.58 -1.87 -7.72
N THR A 146 -18.12 -3.06 -7.30
CA THR A 146 -17.29 -3.23 -6.11
C THR A 146 -15.88 -3.73 -6.47
N TRP A 147 -14.89 -3.18 -5.81
CA TRP A 147 -13.47 -3.54 -5.90
C TRP A 147 -12.98 -4.04 -4.54
N VAL A 148 -12.22 -5.12 -4.53
CA VAL A 148 -11.69 -5.70 -3.28
C VAL A 148 -10.17 -5.79 -3.37
N GLY A 149 -9.49 -5.27 -2.34
CA GLY A 149 -8.03 -5.25 -2.32
C GLY A 149 -7.44 -5.10 -0.92
N GLY A 150 -6.17 -4.72 -0.86
CA GLY A 150 -5.41 -4.59 0.38
C GLY A 150 -4.59 -5.83 0.70
N ASN A 151 -4.72 -6.35 1.93
CA ASN A 151 -4.04 -7.57 2.38
C ASN A 151 -4.57 -8.84 1.69
N ILE A 152 -5.71 -8.75 1.02
CA ILE A 152 -6.37 -9.79 0.23
C ILE A 152 -6.75 -9.23 -1.14
N GLY A 153 -7.20 -10.09 -2.04
CA GLY A 153 -7.67 -9.69 -3.37
C GLY A 153 -6.53 -9.36 -4.33
N THR A 154 -6.77 -8.39 -5.21
CA THR A 154 -5.80 -7.97 -6.24
C THR A 154 -5.21 -6.60 -5.91
N PRO A 155 -3.95 -6.32 -6.29
CA PRO A 155 -3.39 -4.99 -6.22
C PRO A 155 -4.23 -4.00 -7.04
N LEU A 156 -4.69 -2.92 -6.41
CA LEU A 156 -5.66 -2.02 -7.03
C LEU A 156 -5.04 -0.74 -7.61
N PHE A 157 -3.81 -0.37 -7.23
CA PHE A 157 -3.23 0.89 -7.67
C PHE A 157 -3.05 0.96 -9.18
N SER A 158 -2.65 -0.14 -9.82
CA SER A 158 -2.57 -0.22 -11.29
C SER A 158 -3.93 -0.18 -12.01
N LYS A 159 -5.03 -0.27 -11.25
CA LYS A 159 -6.43 -0.20 -11.73
C LYS A 159 -7.14 1.09 -11.36
N ILE A 160 -6.41 2.05 -10.79
CA ILE A 160 -6.98 3.24 -10.18
C ILE A 160 -7.80 4.10 -11.16
N GLU A 161 -7.42 4.15 -12.44
CA GLU A 161 -8.14 4.90 -13.48
C GLU A 161 -9.46 4.22 -13.91
N GLU A 162 -9.64 2.92 -13.61
CA GLU A 162 -10.88 2.20 -13.83
C GLU A 162 -11.92 2.47 -12.74
N ILE A 163 -11.48 2.98 -11.57
CA ILE A 163 -12.33 3.22 -10.39
C ILE A 163 -12.96 4.59 -10.47
N LYS A 164 -14.29 4.61 -10.53
CA LYS A 164 -15.11 5.84 -10.63
C LYS A 164 -15.66 6.24 -9.26
N GLU A 165 -16.24 7.45 -9.18
CA GLU A 165 -16.83 8.02 -7.95
C GLU A 165 -18.02 7.22 -7.41
N ASP A 166 -18.79 6.58 -8.28
CA ASP A 166 -19.92 5.72 -7.94
C ASP A 166 -19.53 4.27 -7.60
N HIS A 167 -18.25 3.92 -7.70
CA HIS A 167 -17.76 2.60 -7.32
C HIS A 167 -17.48 2.49 -5.81
N MET A 168 -17.64 1.29 -5.28
CA MET A 168 -17.31 0.96 -3.90
C MET A 168 -15.98 0.20 -3.86
N VAL A 169 -15.11 0.55 -2.92
CA VAL A 169 -13.81 -0.09 -2.74
C VAL A 169 -13.74 -0.64 -1.32
N VAL A 170 -13.56 -1.93 -1.18
CA VAL A 170 -13.49 -2.60 0.13
C VAL A 170 -12.06 -3.11 0.33
N LEU A 171 -11.38 -2.57 1.35
CA LEU A 171 -9.97 -2.86 1.64
C LEU A 171 -9.84 -3.64 2.94
N GLU A 172 -9.13 -4.76 2.91
CA GLU A 172 -8.57 -5.35 4.12
C GLU A 172 -7.23 -4.72 4.42
N LEU A 173 -7.06 -4.06 5.57
CA LEU A 173 -5.82 -3.40 5.93
C LEU A 173 -5.16 -4.05 7.16
N SER A 174 -3.91 -4.46 6.99
CA SER A 174 -3.06 -4.94 8.08
C SER A 174 -2.52 -3.77 8.92
N SER A 175 -2.04 -4.05 10.14
CA SER A 175 -1.37 -3.05 10.97
C SER A 175 -0.12 -2.47 10.29
N PHE A 176 0.57 -3.26 9.46
CA PHE A 176 1.77 -2.81 8.73
C PHE A 176 1.45 -1.81 7.62
N GLN A 177 0.33 -2.01 6.91
CA GLN A 177 -0.16 -1.06 5.90
C GLN A 177 -0.66 0.24 6.56
N LEU A 178 -1.29 0.12 7.73
CA LEU A 178 -1.81 1.26 8.48
C LEU A 178 -0.74 2.05 9.23
N MET A 179 0.44 1.47 9.52
CA MET A 179 1.47 2.10 10.34
C MET A 179 1.90 3.49 9.84
N THR A 180 1.86 3.72 8.54
CA THR A 180 2.20 5.00 7.91
C THR A 180 1.00 5.70 7.26
N MET A 181 -0.18 5.09 7.31
CA MET A 181 -1.39 5.64 6.72
C MET A 181 -1.85 6.89 7.46
N ASN A 182 -1.87 8.02 6.76
CA ASN A 182 -2.31 9.32 7.29
C ASN A 182 -3.38 9.96 6.38
N LEU A 183 -4.26 9.13 5.84
CA LEU A 183 -5.27 9.50 4.85
C LEU A 183 -6.67 9.20 5.39
N PRO A 184 -7.67 10.03 5.06
CA PRO A 184 -9.04 9.78 5.45
C PRO A 184 -9.60 8.54 4.74
N ILE A 185 -10.39 7.76 5.47
CA ILE A 185 -11.13 6.59 4.99
C ILE A 185 -12.62 6.87 5.17
N ASP A 186 -13.40 6.75 4.09
CA ASP A 186 -14.83 7.09 4.11
C ASP A 186 -15.63 6.23 5.11
N VAL A 187 -15.31 4.93 5.22
CA VAL A 187 -15.92 4.01 6.20
C VAL A 187 -14.83 3.12 6.80
N ALA A 188 -14.52 3.30 8.06
CA ALA A 188 -13.54 2.49 8.79
C ALA A 188 -14.24 1.47 9.69
N VAL A 189 -13.78 0.21 9.65
CA VAL A 189 -14.30 -0.89 10.48
C VAL A 189 -13.16 -1.52 11.26
N VAL A 190 -13.29 -1.60 12.57
CA VAL A 190 -12.37 -2.33 13.45
C VAL A 190 -13.10 -3.51 14.07
N THR A 191 -12.74 -4.73 13.66
CA THR A 191 -13.45 -5.95 14.10
C THR A 191 -13.19 -6.31 15.55
N ASN A 192 -11.92 -6.32 15.95
CA ASN A 192 -11.49 -6.58 17.33
C ASN A 192 -10.00 -6.22 17.50
N LEU A 193 -9.54 -6.20 18.74
CA LEU A 193 -8.15 -6.00 19.11
C LEU A 193 -7.73 -7.07 20.14
N ALA A 194 -6.89 -8.02 19.70
CA ALA A 194 -6.27 -9.04 20.53
C ALA A 194 -4.75 -9.10 20.23
N PRO A 195 -3.90 -9.57 21.13
CA PRO A 195 -2.46 -9.68 20.87
C PRO A 195 -2.18 -10.51 19.62
N ASN A 196 -1.48 -9.90 18.65
CA ASN A 196 -1.08 -10.53 17.41
C ASN A 196 0.14 -9.79 16.82
N HIS A 197 1.00 -10.49 16.07
CA HIS A 197 2.18 -9.91 15.41
C HIS A 197 3.14 -9.13 16.34
N LEU A 198 3.24 -9.53 17.61
CA LEU A 198 4.15 -8.91 18.58
C LEU A 198 5.63 -9.29 18.36
N ASP A 199 5.90 -10.18 17.43
CA ASP A 199 7.23 -10.45 16.87
C ASP A 199 7.72 -9.33 15.92
N MET A 200 6.80 -8.54 15.38
CA MET A 200 7.08 -7.48 14.41
C MET A 200 6.81 -6.08 14.96
N HIS A 201 5.83 -5.93 15.85
CA HIS A 201 5.58 -4.69 16.60
C HIS A 201 6.38 -4.70 17.90
N LYS A 202 6.88 -3.54 18.32
CA LYS A 202 7.65 -3.41 19.57
C LYS A 202 6.86 -3.84 20.80
N ASN A 203 5.56 -3.59 20.79
CA ASN A 203 4.63 -3.92 21.85
C ASN A 203 3.17 -3.82 21.36
N MET A 204 2.22 -4.14 22.25
CA MET A 204 0.79 -4.06 21.95
C MET A 204 0.32 -2.62 21.67
N GLU A 205 0.94 -1.64 22.29
CA GLU A 205 0.60 -0.22 22.09
C GLU A 205 0.93 0.23 20.65
N GLU A 206 2.10 -0.11 20.13
CA GLU A 206 2.47 0.16 18.73
C GLU A 206 1.49 -0.51 17.76
N TYR A 207 1.09 -1.76 18.04
CA TYR A 207 0.12 -2.50 17.25
C TYR A 207 -1.26 -1.82 17.22
N ILE A 208 -1.76 -1.39 18.40
CA ILE A 208 -3.02 -0.66 18.52
C ILE A 208 -2.93 0.68 17.80
N ASN A 209 -1.86 1.44 18.02
CA ASN A 209 -1.66 2.74 17.41
C ASN A 209 -1.56 2.65 15.87
N ALA A 210 -0.91 1.61 15.34
CA ALA A 210 -0.92 1.37 13.90
C ALA A 210 -2.34 1.17 13.36
N LYS A 211 -3.19 0.39 14.05
CA LYS A 211 -4.58 0.16 13.61
C LYS A 211 -5.47 1.38 13.76
N LYS A 212 -5.25 2.24 14.75
CA LYS A 212 -5.99 3.50 14.93
C LYS A 212 -5.88 4.43 13.71
N ASN A 213 -4.80 4.35 12.94
CA ASN A 213 -4.63 5.17 11.74
C ASN A 213 -5.75 4.95 10.70
N ILE A 214 -6.51 3.87 10.78
CA ILE A 214 -7.66 3.64 9.90
C ILE A 214 -8.76 4.70 10.06
N PHE A 215 -8.85 5.32 11.26
CA PHE A 215 -9.89 6.31 11.56
C PHE A 215 -9.36 7.67 12.09
N LEU A 216 -8.09 7.78 12.46
CA LEU A 216 -7.55 9.02 13.06
C LEU A 216 -7.61 10.24 12.13
N HIS A 217 -7.72 10.02 10.84
CA HIS A 217 -7.76 11.08 9.82
C HIS A 217 -9.15 11.24 9.19
N GLN A 218 -10.17 10.58 9.74
CA GLN A 218 -11.56 10.73 9.29
C GLN A 218 -12.09 12.14 9.58
N GLU A 219 -12.95 12.62 8.70
CA GLU A 219 -13.67 13.87 8.80
C GLU A 219 -15.10 13.63 9.34
N SER A 220 -15.85 14.66 9.63
CA SER A 220 -17.17 14.58 10.28
C SER A 220 -18.24 13.81 9.48
N GLN A 221 -18.07 13.69 8.15
CA GLN A 221 -18.97 12.94 7.28
C GLN A 221 -18.58 11.45 7.15
N ASP A 222 -17.41 11.05 7.64
CA ASP A 222 -16.92 9.68 7.54
C ASP A 222 -17.52 8.81 8.66
N ILE A 223 -17.53 7.51 8.44
CA ILE A 223 -18.18 6.55 9.35
C ILE A 223 -17.14 5.67 10.02
N LEU A 224 -17.22 5.57 11.32
CA LEU A 224 -16.45 4.62 12.12
C LEU A 224 -17.37 3.55 12.73
N VAL A 225 -17.02 2.28 12.50
CA VAL A 225 -17.69 1.11 13.09
C VAL A 225 -16.69 0.38 14.00
N LEU A 226 -17.00 0.33 15.27
CA LEU A 226 -16.20 -0.36 16.28
C LEU A 226 -17.02 -1.52 16.87
N ASN A 227 -16.33 -2.59 17.22
CA ASN A 227 -16.87 -3.65 18.05
C ASN A 227 -16.81 -3.20 19.52
N CYS A 228 -17.95 -3.27 20.22
CA CYS A 228 -18.10 -2.94 21.64
C CYS A 228 -17.82 -4.12 22.55
#